data_c06cb37dedb28fa8dc43a69971cb0851
#
_entry.id   c06cb37dedb28fa8dc43a69971cb0851
#
_cell.length_a   1.000
_cell.length_b   1.000
_cell.length_c   1.000
_cell.angle_alpha   90.00
_cell.angle_beta   90.00
_cell.angle_gamma   90.00
#
_symmetry.space_group_name_H-M   'P 1'
#
loop_
_entity.id
_entity.type
_entity.pdbx_description
1 polymer ?
#
loop_
_entity_poly.entity_id
_entity_poly.type
_entity_poly.pdbx_seq_one_letter_code
_entity_poly.pdbx_strand_id
1 'polypeptide(L)'
;VPAILARLQKTPLEFDPWDMVPAMETLGFLARDERHPQRNVVLAYLTGQLNNPKESLRVGAAKALGLLRDPRALAWLAPLASASKPYKDPVREAAEKSITTLEAAQAGPQELKDVWSKLQELQKKSDEMQRQLEKMPAK
;
A
#
# COMPACT_ATOMS: atom_id res chain seq x y z
N VAL A 1 -9.74 -4.64 17.19
CA VAL A 1 -10.38 -4.24 15.93
C VAL A 1 -11.89 -3.99 16.10
N PRO A 2 -12.69 -4.93 16.64
CA PRO A 2 -14.13 -4.67 16.75
C PRO A 2 -14.47 -3.43 17.58
N ALA A 3 -13.74 -3.16 18.63
CA ALA A 3 -13.96 -1.99 19.47
C ALA A 3 -13.66 -0.68 18.73
N ILE A 4 -12.56 -0.62 18.00
CA ILE A 4 -12.15 0.55 17.22
C ILE A 4 -13.17 0.80 16.11
N LEU A 5 -13.52 -0.23 15.36
CA LEU A 5 -14.46 -0.16 14.24
C LEU A 5 -15.84 0.29 14.69
N ALA A 6 -16.35 -0.32 15.79
CA ALA A 6 -17.65 0.04 16.35
C ALA A 6 -17.69 1.51 16.79
N ARG A 7 -16.62 2.00 17.39
CA ARG A 7 -16.54 3.39 17.83
C ARG A 7 -16.49 4.37 16.66
N LEU A 8 -15.73 4.06 15.61
CA LEU A 8 -15.66 4.89 14.40
C LEU A 8 -17.01 4.94 13.67
N GLN A 9 -17.76 3.83 13.66
CA GLN A 9 -19.07 3.77 13.02
C GLN A 9 -20.17 4.47 13.83
N LYS A 10 -20.12 4.38 15.16
CA LYS A 10 -21.18 4.93 16.04
C LYS A 10 -21.06 6.43 16.26
N THR A 11 -19.86 6.97 16.29
CA THR A 11 -19.63 8.38 16.64
C THR A 11 -18.72 9.09 15.65
N PRO A 12 -19.07 9.09 14.34
CA PRO A 12 -18.19 9.72 13.34
C PRO A 12 -18.05 11.23 13.51
N LEU A 13 -18.99 11.89 14.22
CA LEU A 13 -18.96 13.33 14.44
C LEU A 13 -18.14 13.74 15.69
N GLU A 14 -17.89 12.80 16.60
CA GLU A 14 -17.13 13.05 17.82
C GLU A 14 -15.61 12.93 17.63
N PHE A 15 -15.18 12.31 16.53
CA PHE A 15 -13.76 12.18 16.21
C PHE A 15 -13.26 13.39 15.46
N ASP A 16 -12.20 14.00 15.99
CA ASP A 16 -11.41 14.94 15.24
C ASP A 16 -10.76 14.18 14.05
N PRO A 17 -10.68 14.79 12.85
CA PRO A 17 -9.96 14.17 11.72
C PRO A 17 -8.55 13.71 12.06
N TRP A 18 -7.88 14.41 12.99
CA TRP A 18 -6.55 14.05 13.47
C TRP A 18 -6.52 12.70 14.19
N ASP A 19 -7.62 12.35 14.87
CA ASP A 19 -7.74 11.07 15.59
C ASP A 19 -8.25 9.95 14.68
N MET A 20 -9.08 10.28 13.68
CA MET A 20 -9.63 9.29 12.75
C MET A 20 -8.58 8.67 11.84
N VAL A 21 -7.63 9.47 11.35
CA VAL A 21 -6.60 8.98 10.43
C VAL A 21 -5.73 7.90 11.09
N PRO A 22 -5.15 8.13 12.29
CA PRO A 22 -4.41 7.08 12.99
C PRO A 22 -5.26 5.85 13.31
N ALA A 23 -6.54 6.05 13.66
CA ALA A 23 -7.45 4.94 13.95
C ALA A 23 -7.69 4.09 12.70
N MET A 24 -7.89 4.71 11.55
CA MET A 24 -8.05 3.98 10.27
C MET A 24 -6.79 3.22 9.89
N GLU A 25 -5.63 3.83 10.04
CA GLU A 25 -4.34 3.16 9.78
C GLU A 25 -4.14 1.96 10.69
N THR A 26 -4.50 2.11 11.97
CA THR A 26 -4.44 1.02 12.95
C THR A 26 -5.36 -0.12 12.55
N LEU A 27 -6.59 0.18 12.12
CA LEU A 27 -7.52 -0.85 11.63
C LEU A 27 -6.94 -1.62 10.45
N GLY A 28 -6.38 -0.92 9.48
CA GLY A 28 -5.75 -1.56 8.31
C GLY A 28 -4.60 -2.47 8.72
N PHE A 29 -3.75 -2.00 9.60
CA PHE A 29 -2.61 -2.78 10.10
C PHE A 29 -3.06 -4.01 10.88
N LEU A 30 -4.01 -3.88 11.79
CA LEU A 30 -4.49 -4.98 12.62
C LEU A 30 -5.21 -6.06 11.80
N ALA A 31 -5.92 -5.66 10.74
CA ALA A 31 -6.67 -6.57 9.89
C ALA A 31 -5.90 -7.07 8.67
N ARG A 32 -4.58 -6.83 8.59
CA ARG A 32 -3.75 -7.20 7.43
C ARG A 32 -3.61 -8.70 7.21
N ASP A 33 -3.84 -9.51 8.23
CA ASP A 33 -3.82 -10.96 8.11
C ASP A 33 -5.03 -11.43 7.29
N GLU A 34 -4.80 -12.26 6.28
CA GLU A 34 -5.85 -12.81 5.42
C GLU A 34 -6.91 -13.59 6.19
N ARG A 35 -6.53 -14.14 7.33
CA ARG A 35 -7.43 -14.93 8.19
C ARG A 35 -8.19 -14.09 9.21
N HIS A 36 -7.94 -12.78 9.26
CA HIS A 36 -8.59 -11.94 10.25
C HIS A 36 -10.12 -11.91 10.00
N PRO A 37 -10.94 -12.22 11.04
CA PRO A 37 -12.39 -12.34 10.84
C PRO A 37 -13.08 -11.03 10.48
N GLN A 38 -12.49 -9.88 10.82
CA GLN A 38 -13.04 -8.55 10.55
C GLN A 38 -12.49 -7.90 9.28
N ARG A 39 -11.64 -8.60 8.53
CA ARG A 39 -10.97 -8.04 7.34
C ARG A 39 -11.94 -7.48 6.32
N ASN A 40 -13.01 -8.22 6.00
CA ASN A 40 -14.03 -7.77 5.05
C ASN A 40 -14.76 -6.51 5.52
N VAL A 41 -15.07 -6.45 6.81
CA VAL A 41 -15.74 -5.29 7.42
C VAL A 41 -14.83 -4.07 7.40
N VAL A 42 -13.56 -4.24 7.72
CA VAL A 42 -12.55 -3.17 7.67
C VAL A 42 -12.37 -2.68 6.23
N LEU A 43 -12.28 -3.59 5.27
CA LEU A 43 -12.18 -3.24 3.85
C LEU A 43 -13.37 -2.39 3.41
N ALA A 44 -14.60 -2.81 3.73
CA ALA A 44 -15.81 -2.08 3.38
C ALA A 44 -15.85 -0.69 4.02
N TYR A 45 -15.46 -0.59 5.29
CA TYR A 45 -15.39 0.69 5.99
C TYR A 45 -14.39 1.64 5.34
N LEU A 46 -13.17 1.18 5.08
CA LEU A 46 -12.10 2.01 4.51
C LEU A 46 -12.43 2.44 3.07
N THR A 47 -12.98 1.55 2.25
CA THR A 47 -13.39 1.91 0.89
C THR A 47 -14.50 2.95 0.89
N GLY A 48 -15.42 2.87 1.86
CA GLY A 48 -16.46 3.89 2.06
C GLY A 48 -15.87 5.27 2.42
N GLN A 49 -14.79 5.30 3.19
CA GLN A 49 -14.13 6.55 3.57
C GLN A 49 -13.37 7.23 2.42
N LEU A 50 -13.08 6.53 1.32
CA LEU A 50 -12.49 7.14 0.13
C LEU A 50 -13.40 8.19 -0.51
N ASN A 51 -14.70 8.16 -0.21
CA ASN A 51 -15.68 9.14 -0.66
C ASN A 51 -16.02 10.20 0.40
N ASN A 52 -15.27 10.25 1.51
CA ASN A 52 -15.52 11.21 2.58
C ASN A 52 -15.30 12.64 2.06
N PRO A 53 -16.18 13.61 2.44
CA PRO A 53 -16.00 15.02 2.03
C PRO A 53 -14.69 15.64 2.50
N LYS A 54 -14.14 15.17 3.61
CA LYS A 54 -12.85 15.68 4.13
C LYS A 54 -11.68 14.99 3.45
N GLU A 55 -10.81 15.79 2.84
CA GLU A 55 -9.62 15.30 2.13
C GLU A 55 -8.68 14.50 3.04
N SER A 56 -8.46 14.96 4.27
CA SER A 56 -7.60 14.28 5.24
C SER A 56 -8.08 12.84 5.53
N LEU A 57 -9.39 12.63 5.58
CA LEU A 57 -9.97 11.30 5.79
C LEU A 57 -9.84 10.42 4.55
N ARG A 58 -9.95 10.99 3.35
CA ARG A 58 -9.70 10.24 2.12
C ARG A 58 -8.25 9.79 2.03
N VAL A 59 -7.31 10.66 2.37
CA VAL A 59 -5.88 10.32 2.43
C VAL A 59 -5.63 9.20 3.45
N GLY A 60 -6.20 9.33 4.64
CA GLY A 60 -6.08 8.32 5.68
C GLY A 60 -6.63 6.97 5.27
N ALA A 61 -7.79 6.95 4.61
CA ALA A 61 -8.39 5.73 4.08
C ALA A 61 -7.52 5.06 3.02
N ALA A 62 -6.95 5.83 2.09
CA ALA A 62 -6.05 5.31 1.07
C ALA A 62 -4.80 4.67 1.68
N LYS A 63 -4.21 5.31 2.68
CA LYS A 63 -3.06 4.77 3.40
C LYS A 63 -3.41 3.51 4.17
N ALA A 64 -4.55 3.51 4.85
CA ALA A 64 -5.02 2.36 5.63
C ALA A 64 -5.29 1.14 4.74
N LEU A 65 -5.81 1.35 3.54
CA LEU A 65 -6.02 0.27 2.56
C LEU A 65 -4.69 -0.35 2.12
N GLY A 66 -3.63 0.44 1.99
CA GLY A 66 -2.29 -0.08 1.74
C GLY A 66 -1.78 -0.95 2.88
N LEU A 67 -2.03 -0.55 4.12
CA LEU A 67 -1.64 -1.30 5.30
C LEU A 67 -2.44 -2.60 5.46
N LEU A 68 -3.69 -2.60 5.04
CA LEU A 68 -4.55 -3.78 5.07
C LEU A 68 -4.05 -4.90 4.15
N ARG A 69 -3.33 -4.57 3.08
CA ARG A 69 -2.76 -5.50 2.12
C ARG A 69 -3.79 -6.41 1.44
N ASP A 70 -5.01 -5.91 1.25
CA ASP A 70 -6.05 -6.65 0.56
C ASP A 70 -6.03 -6.29 -0.93
N PRO A 71 -5.81 -7.27 -1.83
CA PRO A 71 -5.75 -6.99 -3.27
C PRO A 71 -7.05 -6.40 -3.84
N ARG A 72 -8.18 -6.63 -3.20
CA ARG A 72 -9.47 -6.06 -3.63
C ARG A 72 -9.47 -4.52 -3.56
N ALA A 73 -8.63 -3.95 -2.70
CA ALA A 73 -8.49 -2.51 -2.58
C ALA A 73 -7.91 -1.84 -3.84
N LEU A 74 -7.18 -2.58 -4.69
CA LEU A 74 -6.62 -2.05 -5.93
C LEU A 74 -7.70 -1.48 -6.85
N ALA A 75 -8.87 -2.11 -6.92
CA ALA A 75 -9.99 -1.65 -7.73
C ALA A 75 -10.51 -0.27 -7.26
N TRP A 76 -10.38 0.04 -5.98
CA TRP A 76 -10.79 1.31 -5.39
C TRP A 76 -9.72 2.38 -5.46
N LEU A 77 -8.46 1.98 -5.40
CA LEU A 77 -7.32 2.91 -5.41
C LEU A 77 -6.90 3.32 -6.82
N ALA A 78 -7.03 2.44 -7.80
CA ALA A 78 -6.61 2.69 -9.16
C ALA A 78 -7.25 3.97 -9.78
N PRO A 79 -8.58 4.20 -9.66
CA PRO A 79 -9.17 5.43 -10.17
C PRO A 79 -8.63 6.70 -9.52
N LEU A 80 -8.28 6.63 -8.24
CA LEU A 80 -7.73 7.77 -7.50
C LEU A 80 -6.31 8.10 -7.96
N ALA A 81 -5.51 7.07 -8.22
CA ALA A 81 -4.14 7.23 -8.70
C ALA A 81 -4.07 7.72 -10.14
N SER A 82 -5.04 7.32 -10.97
CA SER A 82 -5.09 7.72 -12.38
C SER A 82 -5.76 9.07 -12.61
N ALA A 83 -6.39 9.67 -11.60
CA ALA A 83 -7.02 10.98 -11.71
C ALA A 83 -5.97 12.05 -12.02
N SER A 84 -6.07 12.66 -13.19
CA SER A 84 -5.17 13.72 -13.60
C SER A 84 -5.68 15.07 -13.07
N LYS A 85 -4.92 15.67 -12.18
CA LYS A 85 -5.21 17.00 -11.63
C LYS A 85 -4.01 17.91 -11.85
N PRO A 86 -4.22 19.21 -12.15
CA PRO A 86 -3.13 20.14 -12.42
C PRO A 86 -2.32 20.54 -11.18
N TYR A 87 -2.73 20.09 -10.01
CA TYR A 87 -2.08 20.39 -8.75
C TYR A 87 -1.72 19.10 -8.01
N LYS A 88 -0.82 19.22 -7.06
CA LYS A 88 -0.42 18.12 -6.21
C LYS A 88 -1.61 17.64 -5.36
N ASP A 89 -1.99 16.38 -5.53
CA ASP A 89 -3.14 15.79 -4.84
C ASP A 89 -2.64 14.76 -3.81
N PRO A 90 -2.80 15.05 -2.50
CA PRO A 90 -2.39 14.12 -1.45
C PRO A 90 -3.11 12.78 -1.50
N VAL A 91 -4.38 12.77 -1.93
CA VAL A 91 -5.16 11.53 -2.09
C VAL A 91 -4.54 10.65 -3.18
N ARG A 92 -4.18 11.25 -4.31
CA ARG A 92 -3.53 10.54 -5.41
C ARG A 92 -2.18 9.98 -4.98
N GLU A 93 -1.37 10.76 -4.28
CA GLU A 93 -0.08 10.29 -3.78
C GLU A 93 -0.23 9.13 -2.82
N ALA A 94 -1.19 9.20 -1.89
CA ALA A 94 -1.47 8.12 -0.95
C ALA A 94 -1.95 6.87 -1.68
N ALA A 95 -2.81 7.02 -2.69
CA ALA A 95 -3.30 5.92 -3.50
C ALA A 95 -2.17 5.25 -4.29
N GLU A 96 -1.28 6.02 -4.89
CA GLU A 96 -0.12 5.50 -5.62
C GLU A 96 0.81 4.69 -4.72
N LYS A 97 1.11 5.20 -3.54
CA LYS A 97 1.95 4.50 -2.55
C LYS A 97 1.29 3.21 -2.08
N SER A 98 -0.01 3.24 -1.83
CA SER A 98 -0.76 2.07 -1.39
C SER A 98 -0.84 1.01 -2.49
N ILE A 99 -1.02 1.41 -3.73
CA ILE A 99 -1.01 0.50 -4.89
C ILE A 99 0.35 -0.20 -4.98
N THR A 100 1.44 0.55 -4.86
CA THR A 100 2.80 -0.02 -4.88
C THR A 100 2.98 -1.05 -3.76
N THR A 101 2.51 -0.73 -2.55
CA THR A 101 2.56 -1.65 -1.40
C THR A 101 1.75 -2.92 -1.65
N LEU A 102 0.54 -2.77 -2.22
CA LEU A 102 -0.34 -3.90 -2.50
C LEU A 102 0.22 -4.79 -3.61
N GLU A 103 0.77 -4.21 -4.65
CA GLU A 103 1.41 -4.96 -5.74
C GLU A 103 2.62 -5.74 -5.24
N ALA A 104 3.44 -5.13 -4.39
CA ALA A 104 4.57 -5.81 -3.76
C ALA A 104 4.13 -6.96 -2.86
N ALA A 105 3.00 -6.81 -2.15
CA ALA A 105 2.44 -7.86 -1.31
C ALA A 105 1.84 -9.01 -2.12
N GLN A 106 1.34 -8.72 -3.34
CA GLN A 106 0.83 -9.74 -4.28
C GLN A 106 1.94 -10.48 -5.00
N ALA A 107 3.15 -9.92 -5.07
CA ALA A 107 4.30 -10.61 -5.60
C ALA A 107 4.50 -11.89 -4.77
N GLY A 108 3.97 -12.99 -5.27
CA GLY A 108 4.02 -14.28 -4.58
C GLY A 108 5.44 -14.82 -4.48
N PRO A 109 5.63 -15.94 -3.78
CA PRO A 109 6.97 -16.54 -3.63
C PRO A 109 7.68 -16.80 -4.96
N GLN A 110 6.92 -17.06 -6.03
CA GLN A 110 7.47 -17.32 -7.35
C GLN A 110 8.12 -16.05 -7.95
N GLU A 111 7.46 -14.91 -7.85
CA GLU A 111 7.99 -13.64 -8.33
C GLU A 111 9.23 -13.21 -7.55
N LEU A 112 9.25 -13.45 -6.24
CA LEU A 112 10.42 -13.22 -5.41
C LEU A 112 11.60 -14.09 -5.86
N LYS A 113 11.36 -15.35 -6.19
CA LYS A 113 12.39 -16.25 -6.73
C LYS A 113 12.92 -15.74 -8.05
N ASP A 114 12.04 -15.27 -8.94
CA ASP A 114 12.44 -14.71 -10.24
C ASP A 114 13.29 -13.46 -10.07
N VAL A 115 12.93 -12.57 -9.14
CA VAL A 115 13.73 -11.37 -8.82
C VAL A 115 15.10 -11.78 -8.26
N TRP A 116 15.13 -12.74 -7.35
CA TRP A 116 16.37 -13.27 -6.80
C TRP A 116 17.27 -13.87 -7.89
N SER A 117 16.70 -14.64 -8.79
CA SER A 117 17.43 -15.23 -9.92
C SER A 117 18.03 -14.17 -10.82
N LYS A 118 17.29 -13.11 -11.14
CA LYS A 118 17.77 -11.98 -11.93
C LYS A 118 18.89 -11.24 -11.23
N LEU A 119 18.78 -11.03 -9.92
CA LEU A 119 19.82 -10.39 -9.13
C LEU A 119 21.13 -11.21 -9.16
N GLN A 120 21.01 -12.54 -9.03
CA GLN A 120 22.17 -13.43 -9.11
C GLN A 120 22.81 -13.41 -10.49
N GLU A 121 22.01 -13.40 -11.56
CA GLU A 121 22.52 -13.29 -12.93
C GLU A 121 23.26 -11.97 -13.17
N LEU A 122 22.69 -10.87 -12.69
CA LEU A 122 23.32 -9.55 -12.80
C LEU A 122 24.62 -9.50 -12.01
N GLN A 123 24.66 -10.13 -10.85
CA GLN A 123 25.88 -10.21 -10.04
C GLN A 123 26.95 -11.02 -10.73
N LYS A 124 26.62 -12.15 -11.35
CA LYS A 124 27.56 -12.94 -12.16
C LYS A 124 28.11 -12.15 -13.32
N LYS A 125 27.25 -11.44 -14.05
CA LYS A 125 27.69 -10.59 -15.17
C LYS A 125 28.61 -9.48 -14.71
N SER A 126 28.32 -8.85 -13.58
CA SER A 126 29.15 -7.83 -12.98
C SER A 126 30.54 -8.39 -12.60
N ASP A 127 30.57 -9.57 -11.98
CA ASP A 127 31.81 -10.24 -11.60
C ASP A 127 32.64 -10.63 -12.84
N GLU A 128 31.99 -11.13 -13.89
CA GLU A 128 32.67 -11.45 -15.16
C GLU A 128 33.22 -10.22 -15.82
N MET A 129 32.48 -9.12 -15.87
CA MET A 129 32.96 -7.84 -16.39
C MET A 129 34.17 -7.34 -15.60
N GLN A 130 34.10 -7.46 -14.28
CA GLN A 130 35.22 -7.05 -13.43
C GLN A 130 36.46 -7.90 -13.67
N ARG A 131 36.32 -9.22 -13.85
CA ARG A 131 37.41 -10.11 -14.22
C ARG A 131 37.99 -9.78 -15.57
N GLN A 132 37.15 -9.46 -16.55
CA GLN A 132 37.62 -9.06 -17.89
C GLN A 132 38.39 -7.74 -17.84
N LEU A 133 37.94 -6.79 -17.03
CA LEU A 133 38.63 -5.52 -16.81
C LEU A 133 39.99 -5.71 -16.14
N GLU A 134 40.05 -6.63 -15.17
CA GLU A 134 41.31 -6.98 -14.48
C GLU A 134 42.31 -7.69 -15.41
N LYS A 135 41.83 -8.45 -16.40
CA LYS A 135 42.65 -9.14 -17.39
C LYS A 135 43.08 -8.24 -18.55
N MET A 136 42.48 -7.07 -18.71
CA MET A 136 42.93 -6.12 -19.73
C MET A 136 44.28 -5.55 -19.36
N PRO A 137 45.26 -5.59 -20.31
CA PRO A 137 46.54 -4.98 -20.02
C PRO A 137 46.40 -3.47 -19.84
N ALA A 138 46.90 -2.98 -18.73
CA ALA A 138 46.96 -1.56 -18.46
C ALA A 138 47.93 -0.91 -19.46
N LYS A 139 47.36 -0.12 -20.36
CA LYS A 139 48.17 0.69 -21.28
C LYS A 139 48.26 2.12 -20.78
#